data_8a4e6b1d12535328244b4a9961b09326
#
_entry.id   8a4e6b1d12535328244b4a9961b09326
#
_cell.length_a   1.000
_cell.length_b   1.000
_cell.length_c   1.000
_cell.angle_alpha   90.00
_cell.angle_beta   90.00
_cell.angle_gamma   90.00
#
_symmetry.space_group_name_H-M   'P 1'
#
loop_
_entity.id
_entity.type
_entity.pdbx_description
1 polymer ?
#
loop_
_entity_poly.entity_id
_entity_poly.type
_entity_poly.pdbx_seq_one_letter_code
_entity_poly.pdbx_strand_id
1 'polypeptide(L)'
;MCIRDRYIFVLVMVFLGSFLAQVAGMEAIIGAFLSGLALNRLIPQSSPLMNRVEFVGNAIFIPFFLLGVGMLIDYRTFFTSFETIKVGLIMIIVATAAKYIAAWMTQKTFHLSTDQRSVIFGLSNAHAAATLAAVMVGYNVITGTDANGEPIRLLNESVLNGTILMILVTCTIASFAAQKGAHNIAAQDISDKEENKKESEHILIPVSNEETVEELVNLSLAIKSPQNKNGLFALKVIDNHHSDEKALKQSRRVLQTAVNTAAATDTRMKDLLRYDLSISNAIASVVKEREITDLVVGLHKEKDIPAAFLGHIVESVLAESSVSTFIYKPAQPISTVRRHLIIIPELAEKEIGFNQIIFRLRNVTQNTGAATVFYGSEATLNALKKLLAKKSGEASYIEFNDWDDFLIVFRDIKPDDTMWIILSRKEGLSYAPAMARIPKYLNKYFQANSFVLAYPVQAGMNEGTRYLT
;
A
#
# COMPACT_ATOMS: atom_id res chain seq x y z
N MET A 1 28.66 14.07 13.05
CA MET A 1 28.25 12.98 13.97
C MET A 1 27.61 11.89 13.09
N CYS A 2 28.18 10.68 13.13
CA CYS A 2 27.70 9.57 12.29
C CYS A 2 26.29 9.14 12.74
N ILE A 3 25.47 8.57 11.82
CA ILE A 3 24.11 8.05 12.16
C ILE A 3 24.18 7.04 13.30
N ARG A 4 25.24 6.22 13.34
CA ARG A 4 25.49 5.26 14.42
C ARG A 4 25.61 5.95 15.78
N ASP A 5 26.36 7.04 15.85
CA ASP A 5 26.61 7.76 17.11
C ASP A 5 25.32 8.41 17.62
N ARG A 6 24.49 8.95 16.72
CA ARG A 6 23.18 9.51 17.07
C ARG A 6 22.23 8.44 17.60
N TYR A 7 22.24 7.25 17.01
CA TYR A 7 21.42 6.12 17.47
C TYR A 7 21.84 5.65 18.87
N ILE A 8 23.15 5.49 19.11
CA ILE A 8 23.67 5.13 20.43
C ILE A 8 23.30 6.21 21.46
N PHE A 9 23.39 7.48 21.10
CA PHE A 9 23.01 8.59 21.97
C PHE A 9 21.52 8.52 22.38
N VAL A 10 20.63 8.24 21.43
CA VAL A 10 19.19 8.06 21.71
C VAL A 10 18.96 6.93 22.71
N LEU A 11 19.58 5.77 22.51
CA LEU A 11 19.47 4.65 23.45
C LEU A 11 19.99 5.00 24.84
N VAL A 12 21.18 5.64 24.92
CA VAL A 12 21.76 6.06 26.19
C VAL A 12 20.80 7.00 26.92
N MET A 13 20.21 7.97 26.25
CA MET A 13 19.26 8.91 26.86
C MET A 13 18.01 8.23 27.38
N VAL A 14 17.47 7.24 26.65
CA VAL A 14 16.29 6.46 27.09
C VAL A 14 16.63 5.62 28.33
N PHE A 15 17.77 4.92 28.34
CA PHE A 15 18.20 4.13 29.49
C PHE A 15 18.57 5.01 30.69
N LEU A 16 19.20 6.14 30.46
CA LEU A 16 19.53 7.11 31.53
C LEU A 16 18.24 7.66 32.17
N GLY A 17 17.25 8.04 31.36
CA GLY A 17 15.97 8.51 31.89
C GLY A 17 15.23 7.42 32.67
N SER A 18 15.29 6.19 32.22
CA SER A 18 14.76 5.02 32.92
C SER A 18 15.43 4.82 34.27
N PHE A 19 16.77 4.89 34.32
CA PHE A 19 17.57 4.78 35.57
C PHE A 19 17.28 5.92 36.53
N LEU A 20 17.22 7.16 36.04
CA LEU A 20 16.92 8.33 36.89
C LEU A 20 15.53 8.25 37.51
N ALA A 21 14.52 7.77 36.75
CA ALA A 21 13.18 7.55 37.29
C ALA A 21 13.20 6.51 38.42
N GLN A 22 13.92 5.41 38.23
CA GLN A 22 14.04 4.37 39.26
C GLN A 22 14.73 4.89 40.53
N VAL A 23 15.81 5.68 40.40
CA VAL A 23 16.47 6.33 41.53
C VAL A 23 15.54 7.32 42.28
N ALA A 24 14.64 7.97 41.53
CA ALA A 24 13.62 8.86 42.09
C ALA A 24 12.42 8.12 42.72
N GLY A 25 12.45 6.78 42.78
CA GLY A 25 11.35 5.98 43.32
C GLY A 25 10.14 5.82 42.38
N MET A 26 10.32 6.15 41.10
CA MET A 26 9.31 5.97 40.08
C MET A 26 9.63 4.73 39.22
N GLU A 27 8.61 4.18 38.54
CA GLU A 27 8.83 3.06 37.62
C GLU A 27 9.72 3.47 36.45
N ALA A 28 10.67 2.61 36.09
CA ALA A 28 11.65 2.80 35.03
C ALA A 28 10.98 3.10 33.66
N ILE A 29 9.81 2.52 33.42
CA ILE A 29 9.00 2.71 32.19
C ILE A 29 8.62 4.19 32.00
N ILE A 30 8.30 4.91 33.06
CA ILE A 30 7.92 6.33 33.02
C ILE A 30 9.10 7.17 32.53
N GLY A 31 10.29 6.92 33.04
CA GLY A 31 11.49 7.63 32.61
C GLY A 31 11.88 7.36 31.18
N ALA A 32 11.79 6.11 30.73
CA ALA A 32 12.02 5.75 29.33
C ALA A 32 11.00 6.44 28.39
N PHE A 33 9.72 6.45 28.77
CA PHE A 33 8.67 7.10 28.01
C PHE A 33 8.88 8.62 27.89
N LEU A 34 9.16 9.30 28.99
CA LEU A 34 9.42 10.75 28.99
C LEU A 34 10.65 11.11 28.15
N SER A 35 11.72 10.30 28.22
CA SER A 35 12.91 10.48 27.37
C SER A 35 12.59 10.30 25.89
N GLY A 36 11.81 9.28 25.54
CA GLY A 36 11.35 9.07 24.18
C GLY A 36 10.48 10.22 23.66
N LEU A 37 9.57 10.74 24.48
CA LEU A 37 8.72 11.88 24.14
C LEU A 37 9.55 13.15 23.90
N ALA A 38 10.55 13.42 24.73
CA ALA A 38 11.44 14.56 24.57
C ALA A 38 12.28 14.47 23.28
N LEU A 39 12.77 13.28 22.95
CA LEU A 39 13.56 13.03 21.75
C LEU A 39 12.73 13.02 20.46
N ASN A 40 11.46 12.63 20.52
CA ASN A 40 10.57 12.52 19.34
C ASN A 40 10.48 13.84 18.57
N ARG A 41 10.48 14.98 19.25
CA ARG A 41 10.45 16.31 18.62
C ARG A 41 11.73 16.64 17.84
N LEU A 42 12.85 16.01 18.20
CA LEU A 42 14.17 16.28 17.62
C LEU A 42 14.52 15.34 16.46
N ILE A 43 13.77 14.25 16.30
CA ILE A 43 14.02 13.22 15.29
C ILE A 43 12.90 13.24 14.25
N PRO A 44 13.16 13.68 13.01
CA PRO A 44 12.16 13.63 11.95
C PRO A 44 11.71 12.20 11.68
N GLN A 45 10.40 11.97 11.49
CA GLN A 45 9.82 10.63 11.27
C GLN A 45 10.36 9.94 10.00
N SER A 46 10.71 10.70 8.97
CA SER A 46 11.28 10.19 7.72
C SER A 46 12.82 10.08 7.73
N SER A 47 13.45 10.11 8.90
CA SER A 47 14.91 10.06 8.99
C SER A 47 15.46 8.64 9.05
N PRO A 48 16.68 8.39 8.50
CA PRO A 48 17.36 7.10 8.64
C PRO A 48 17.62 6.70 10.10
N LEU A 49 17.64 7.67 11.03
CA LEU A 49 17.75 7.43 12.46
C LEU A 49 16.46 6.83 13.01
N MET A 50 15.31 7.39 12.64
CA MET A 50 14.00 6.87 13.06
C MET A 50 13.78 5.43 12.59
N ASN A 51 14.10 5.14 11.33
CA ASN A 51 14.00 3.78 10.78
C ASN A 51 14.82 2.77 11.60
N ARG A 52 16.01 3.16 12.09
CA ARG A 52 16.82 2.28 12.96
C ARG A 52 16.22 2.09 14.34
N VAL A 53 15.67 3.16 14.92
CA VAL A 53 15.00 3.09 16.22
C VAL A 53 13.78 2.19 16.14
N GLU A 54 12.95 2.35 15.09
CA GLU A 54 11.79 1.51 14.85
C GLU A 54 12.18 0.06 14.58
N PHE A 55 13.19 -0.18 13.75
CA PHE A 55 13.65 -1.54 13.47
C PHE A 55 14.06 -2.28 14.75
N VAL A 56 14.89 -1.66 15.59
CA VAL A 56 15.35 -2.32 16.83
C VAL A 56 14.20 -2.43 17.85
N GLY A 57 13.32 -1.45 17.90
CA GLY A 57 12.09 -1.50 18.70
C GLY A 57 11.23 -2.71 18.34
N ASN A 58 10.94 -2.86 17.08
CA ASN A 58 10.06 -3.92 16.56
C ASN A 58 10.74 -5.30 16.54
N ALA A 59 12.04 -5.36 16.24
CA ALA A 59 12.74 -6.64 16.08
C ALA A 59 13.24 -7.22 17.41
N ILE A 60 13.51 -6.38 18.42
CA ILE A 60 14.12 -6.82 19.68
C ILE A 60 13.22 -6.48 20.87
N PHE A 61 12.96 -5.20 21.13
CA PHE A 61 12.33 -4.79 22.39
C PHE A 61 10.88 -5.27 22.51
N ILE A 62 10.07 -5.16 21.45
CA ILE A 62 8.68 -5.57 21.50
C ILE A 62 8.54 -7.10 21.65
N PRO A 63 9.23 -7.97 20.87
CA PRO A 63 9.15 -9.41 21.05
C PRO A 63 9.61 -9.88 22.44
N PHE A 64 10.73 -9.36 22.95
CA PHE A 64 11.20 -9.72 24.29
C PHE A 64 10.25 -9.27 25.39
N PHE A 65 9.65 -8.08 25.25
CA PHE A 65 8.62 -7.61 26.17
C PHE A 65 7.38 -8.52 26.14
N LEU A 66 6.89 -8.87 24.94
CA LEU A 66 5.71 -9.75 24.79
C LEU A 66 5.97 -11.16 25.35
N LEU A 67 7.18 -11.70 25.13
CA LEU A 67 7.58 -12.99 25.72
C LEU A 67 7.63 -12.90 27.24
N GLY A 68 8.26 -11.88 27.79
CA GLY A 68 8.34 -11.66 29.25
C GLY A 68 6.96 -11.55 29.87
N VAL A 69 6.06 -10.82 29.24
CA VAL A 69 4.66 -10.71 29.66
C VAL A 69 3.94 -12.05 29.53
N GLY A 70 4.12 -12.74 28.43
CA GLY A 70 3.49 -14.06 28.21
C GLY A 70 3.87 -15.10 29.27
N MET A 71 5.11 -15.02 29.79
CA MET A 71 5.58 -15.91 30.87
C MET A 71 4.92 -15.63 32.23
N LEU A 72 4.35 -14.45 32.43
CA LEU A 72 3.63 -14.09 33.67
C LEU A 72 2.18 -14.56 33.68
N ILE A 73 1.69 -15.06 32.54
CA ILE A 73 0.30 -15.49 32.39
C ILE A 73 0.14 -16.92 32.95
N ASP A 74 -0.58 -17.05 34.04
CA ASP A 74 -1.06 -18.36 34.47
C ASP A 74 -2.43 -18.68 33.84
N TYR A 75 -2.41 -19.36 32.70
CA TYR A 75 -3.63 -19.74 31.98
C TYR A 75 -4.53 -20.69 32.78
N ARG A 76 -4.00 -21.44 33.80
CA ARG A 76 -4.77 -22.38 34.63
C ARG A 76 -5.74 -21.62 35.52
N THR A 77 -5.41 -20.42 35.97
CA THR A 77 -6.25 -19.56 36.79
C THR A 77 -7.57 -19.20 36.11
N PHE A 78 -7.58 -19.16 34.75
CA PHE A 78 -8.81 -18.89 33.98
C PHE A 78 -9.83 -20.04 34.12
N PHE A 79 -9.38 -21.24 34.37
CA PHE A 79 -10.28 -22.44 34.51
C PHE A 79 -10.60 -22.81 35.95
N THR A 80 -9.82 -22.29 36.90
CA THR A 80 -9.96 -22.67 38.32
C THR A 80 -10.61 -21.61 39.20
N SER A 81 -10.50 -20.31 38.83
CA SER A 81 -11.02 -19.20 39.63
C SER A 81 -12.21 -18.49 38.95
N PHE A 82 -13.40 -18.72 39.51
CA PHE A 82 -14.61 -18.01 39.06
C PHE A 82 -14.53 -16.49 39.26
N GLU A 83 -13.80 -16.03 40.28
CA GLU A 83 -13.58 -14.61 40.54
C GLU A 83 -12.77 -13.94 39.41
N THR A 84 -11.72 -14.57 38.93
CA THR A 84 -10.91 -14.06 37.79
C THR A 84 -11.75 -13.87 36.53
N ILE A 85 -12.61 -14.88 36.21
CA ILE A 85 -13.51 -14.78 35.06
C ILE A 85 -14.50 -13.62 35.22
N LYS A 86 -15.11 -13.50 36.41
CA LYS A 86 -16.06 -12.43 36.72
C LYS A 86 -15.43 -11.06 36.61
N VAL A 87 -14.24 -10.87 37.18
CA VAL A 87 -13.49 -9.61 37.09
C VAL A 87 -13.13 -9.31 35.64
N GLY A 88 -12.59 -10.26 34.89
CA GLY A 88 -12.23 -10.10 33.49
C GLY A 88 -13.44 -9.73 32.62
N LEU A 89 -14.59 -10.38 32.84
CA LEU A 89 -15.81 -10.12 32.09
C LEU A 89 -16.37 -8.71 32.37
N ILE A 90 -16.36 -8.27 33.62
CA ILE A 90 -16.76 -6.92 33.99
C ILE A 90 -15.83 -5.90 33.33
N MET A 91 -14.50 -6.12 33.37
CA MET A 91 -13.51 -5.24 32.74
C MET A 91 -13.73 -5.15 31.22
N ILE A 92 -13.97 -6.28 30.54
CA ILE A 92 -14.27 -6.33 29.10
C ILE A 92 -15.50 -5.48 28.77
N ILE A 93 -16.60 -5.72 29.49
CA ILE A 93 -17.87 -5.02 29.21
C ILE A 93 -17.71 -3.51 29.43
N VAL A 94 -17.15 -3.11 30.58
CA VAL A 94 -16.99 -1.71 30.94
C VAL A 94 -16.05 -1.00 29.96
N ALA A 95 -14.88 -1.58 29.69
CA ALA A 95 -13.89 -0.99 28.76
C ALA A 95 -14.45 -0.85 27.35
N THR A 96 -15.06 -1.92 26.82
CA THR A 96 -15.64 -1.92 25.46
C THR A 96 -16.82 -0.95 25.36
N ALA A 97 -17.73 -0.92 26.34
CA ALA A 97 -18.87 -0.01 26.36
C ALA A 97 -18.42 1.46 26.45
N ALA A 98 -17.47 1.78 27.31
CA ALA A 98 -16.96 3.13 27.46
C ALA A 98 -16.29 3.63 26.14
N LYS A 99 -15.50 2.78 25.48
CA LYS A 99 -14.86 3.10 24.19
C LYS A 99 -15.88 3.23 23.06
N TYR A 100 -16.91 2.37 23.03
CA TYR A 100 -17.97 2.49 22.04
C TYR A 100 -18.80 3.77 22.21
N ILE A 101 -19.15 4.14 23.45
CA ILE A 101 -19.85 5.38 23.76
C ILE A 101 -19.00 6.59 23.36
N ALA A 102 -17.70 6.57 23.68
CA ALA A 102 -16.78 7.66 23.29
C ALA A 102 -16.70 7.80 21.76
N ALA A 103 -16.55 6.70 21.02
CA ALA A 103 -16.53 6.71 19.57
C ALA A 103 -17.87 7.20 18.96
N TRP A 104 -18.98 6.82 19.57
CA TRP A 104 -20.32 7.29 19.17
C TRP A 104 -20.52 8.78 19.42
N MET A 105 -20.08 9.28 20.58
CA MET A 105 -20.11 10.73 20.87
C MET A 105 -19.24 11.51 19.90
N THR A 106 -18.03 11.00 19.61
CA THR A 106 -17.13 11.60 18.62
C THR A 106 -17.78 11.65 17.24
N GLN A 107 -18.41 10.55 16.81
CA GLN A 107 -19.17 10.52 15.57
C GLN A 107 -20.22 11.60 15.51
N LYS A 108 -21.04 11.76 16.54
CA LYS A 108 -22.11 12.78 16.59
C LYS A 108 -21.57 14.21 16.60
N THR A 109 -20.51 14.46 17.36
CA THR A 109 -19.93 15.81 17.52
C THR A 109 -19.27 16.30 16.23
N PHE A 110 -18.56 15.42 15.54
CA PHE A 110 -17.80 15.75 14.32
C PHE A 110 -18.50 15.34 13.02
N HIS A 111 -19.77 14.89 13.09
CA HIS A 111 -20.55 14.44 11.92
C HIS A 111 -19.84 13.38 11.07
N LEU A 112 -19.15 12.44 11.72
CA LEU A 112 -18.39 11.37 11.05
C LEU A 112 -19.31 10.26 10.53
N SER A 113 -18.82 9.49 9.53
CA SER A 113 -19.53 8.32 9.01
C SER A 113 -19.54 7.16 10.03
N THR A 114 -20.44 6.20 9.81
CA THR A 114 -20.51 4.98 10.65
C THR A 114 -19.24 4.15 10.55
N ASP A 115 -18.59 4.13 9.39
CA ASP A 115 -17.35 3.39 9.15
C ASP A 115 -16.15 4.07 9.83
N GLN A 116 -16.10 5.41 9.81
CA GLN A 116 -15.12 6.18 10.59
C GLN A 116 -15.27 5.94 12.10
N ARG A 117 -16.51 5.85 12.61
CA ARG A 117 -16.75 5.45 14.02
C ARG A 117 -16.18 4.05 14.30
N SER A 118 -16.40 3.09 13.40
CA SER A 118 -15.89 1.73 13.57
C SER A 118 -14.37 1.67 13.64
N VAL A 119 -13.69 2.48 12.84
CA VAL A 119 -12.22 2.62 12.90
C VAL A 119 -11.78 3.28 14.21
N ILE A 120 -12.41 4.38 14.62
CA ILE A 120 -12.10 5.07 15.89
C ILE A 120 -12.32 4.12 17.07
N PHE A 121 -13.44 3.41 17.10
CA PHE A 121 -13.71 2.40 18.12
C PHE A 121 -12.66 1.31 18.11
N GLY A 122 -12.38 0.70 16.95
CA GLY A 122 -11.39 -0.37 16.84
C GLY A 122 -10.01 0.06 17.32
N LEU A 123 -9.49 1.18 16.83
CA LEU A 123 -8.16 1.69 17.23
C LEU A 123 -8.11 2.08 18.71
N SER A 124 -9.19 2.61 19.29
CA SER A 124 -9.20 3.02 20.68
C SER A 124 -9.49 1.87 21.66
N ASN A 125 -10.15 0.79 21.22
CA ASN A 125 -10.52 -0.36 22.05
C ASN A 125 -9.39 -1.40 22.19
N ALA A 126 -8.34 -1.32 21.36
CA ALA A 126 -7.18 -2.18 21.48
C ALA A 126 -6.38 -1.81 22.74
N HIS A 127 -6.51 -2.62 23.78
CA HIS A 127 -5.66 -2.54 24.95
C HIS A 127 -4.43 -3.41 24.71
N ALA A 128 -3.25 -2.85 24.96
CA ALA A 128 -1.98 -3.50 24.66
C ALA A 128 -1.02 -3.48 25.86
N ALA A 129 0.25 -3.59 25.56
CA ALA A 129 1.36 -3.66 26.50
C ALA A 129 1.34 -2.58 27.59
N ALA A 130 0.93 -1.34 27.27
CA ALA A 130 0.87 -0.25 28.24
C ALA A 130 -0.14 -0.51 29.37
N THR A 131 -1.31 -1.10 29.04
CA THR A 131 -2.32 -1.45 30.04
C THR A 131 -1.79 -2.52 31.00
N LEU A 132 -1.11 -3.52 30.45
CA LEU A 132 -0.53 -4.59 31.25
C LEU A 132 0.62 -4.07 32.13
N ALA A 133 1.48 -3.21 31.59
CA ALA A 133 2.53 -2.56 32.36
C ALA A 133 1.97 -1.76 33.54
N ALA A 134 0.89 -0.98 33.33
CA ALA A 134 0.23 -0.24 34.39
C ALA A 134 -0.34 -1.15 35.49
N VAL A 135 -0.96 -2.26 35.10
CA VAL A 135 -1.51 -3.25 36.07
C VAL A 135 -0.38 -3.96 36.81
N MET A 136 0.74 -4.29 36.15
CA MET A 136 1.92 -4.86 36.79
C MET A 136 2.51 -3.93 37.85
N VAL A 137 2.58 -2.63 37.57
CA VAL A 137 3.00 -1.63 38.57
C VAL A 137 2.09 -1.69 39.79
N GLY A 138 0.76 -1.66 39.59
CA GLY A 138 -0.20 -1.76 40.70
C GLY A 138 -0.14 -3.09 41.44
N TYR A 139 0.18 -4.19 40.77
CA TYR A 139 0.37 -5.50 41.40
C TYR A 139 1.64 -5.57 42.25
N ASN A 140 2.71 -4.88 41.88
CA ASN A 140 3.97 -4.84 42.63
C ASN A 140 3.93 -3.92 43.85
N VAL A 141 2.96 -3.01 43.94
CA VAL A 141 2.81 -2.12 45.10
C VAL A 141 2.23 -2.92 46.27
N ILE A 142 3.02 -3.05 47.33
CA ILE A 142 2.61 -3.67 48.60
C ILE A 142 2.08 -2.56 49.53
N THR A 143 0.82 -2.66 49.93
CA THR A 143 0.14 -1.68 50.81
C THR A 143 0.18 -2.09 52.29
N GLY A 144 0.51 -3.35 52.59
CA GLY A 144 0.58 -3.87 53.93
C GLY A 144 0.87 -5.36 53.98
N THR A 145 0.82 -5.96 55.16
CA THR A 145 0.88 -7.43 55.36
C THR A 145 -0.35 -7.90 56.11
N ASP A 146 -0.91 -9.03 55.69
CA ASP A 146 -2.03 -9.65 56.34
C ASP A 146 -1.58 -10.31 57.68
N ALA A 147 -2.57 -10.76 58.50
CA ALA A 147 -2.34 -11.43 59.78
C ALA A 147 -1.48 -12.72 59.64
N ASN A 148 -1.40 -13.29 58.45
CA ASN A 148 -0.59 -14.47 58.14
C ASN A 148 0.81 -14.14 57.58
N GLY A 149 1.22 -12.84 57.51
CA GLY A 149 2.51 -12.39 56.98
C GLY A 149 2.55 -12.30 55.44
N GLU A 150 1.43 -12.53 54.74
CA GLU A 150 1.35 -12.40 53.28
C GLU A 150 1.24 -10.94 52.88
N PRO A 151 1.91 -10.50 51.76
CA PRO A 151 1.87 -9.10 51.31
C PRO A 151 0.51 -8.76 50.71
N ILE A 152 -0.16 -7.75 51.27
CA ILE A 152 -1.36 -7.17 50.68
C ILE A 152 -0.95 -6.27 49.53
N ARG A 153 -1.29 -6.68 48.30
CA ARG A 153 -0.98 -5.93 47.08
C ARG A 153 -2.09 -4.93 46.75
N LEU A 154 -1.74 -3.81 46.12
CA LEU A 154 -2.73 -2.81 45.66
C LEU A 154 -3.73 -3.42 44.67
N LEU A 155 -3.25 -4.22 43.72
CA LEU A 155 -4.07 -5.02 42.82
C LEU A 155 -3.85 -6.50 43.09
N ASN A 156 -4.93 -7.26 43.17
CA ASN A 156 -4.86 -8.71 43.40
C ASN A 156 -4.59 -9.47 42.09
N GLU A 157 -4.25 -10.74 42.22
CA GLU A 157 -3.93 -11.61 41.10
C GLU A 157 -5.11 -11.78 40.13
N SER A 158 -6.36 -11.75 40.62
CA SER A 158 -7.55 -11.81 39.78
C SER A 158 -7.68 -10.62 38.82
N VAL A 159 -7.23 -9.42 39.24
CA VAL A 159 -7.20 -8.23 38.36
C VAL A 159 -6.11 -8.37 37.31
N LEU A 160 -4.92 -8.87 37.66
CA LEU A 160 -3.85 -9.10 36.69
C LEU A 160 -4.30 -10.09 35.61
N ASN A 161 -4.78 -11.25 35.99
CA ASN A 161 -5.27 -12.28 35.07
C ASN A 161 -6.51 -11.80 34.29
N GLY A 162 -7.46 -11.10 34.95
CA GLY A 162 -8.63 -10.49 34.30
C GLY A 162 -8.24 -9.46 33.25
N THR A 163 -7.16 -8.70 33.47
CA THR A 163 -6.63 -7.73 32.47
C THR A 163 -6.11 -8.44 31.24
N ILE A 164 -5.44 -9.57 31.39
CA ILE A 164 -4.94 -10.35 30.26
C ILE A 164 -6.11 -10.87 29.39
N LEU A 165 -7.15 -11.41 30.02
CA LEU A 165 -8.37 -11.82 29.35
C LEU A 165 -9.03 -10.62 28.61
N MET A 166 -9.10 -9.47 29.27
CA MET A 166 -9.62 -8.25 28.68
C MET A 166 -8.80 -7.84 27.44
N ILE A 167 -7.48 -7.85 27.50
CA ILE A 167 -6.61 -7.51 26.37
C ILE A 167 -6.90 -8.44 25.19
N LEU A 168 -6.95 -9.74 25.39
CA LEU A 168 -7.19 -10.72 24.34
C LEU A 168 -8.52 -10.48 23.64
N VAL A 169 -9.59 -10.30 24.40
CA VAL A 169 -10.94 -10.09 23.83
C VAL A 169 -11.05 -8.72 23.17
N THR A 170 -10.57 -7.65 23.83
CA THR A 170 -10.67 -6.29 23.28
C THR A 170 -9.81 -6.10 22.02
N CYS A 171 -8.62 -6.71 21.94
CA CYS A 171 -7.79 -6.68 20.71
C CYS A 171 -8.48 -7.43 19.57
N THR A 172 -9.13 -8.55 19.83
CA THR A 172 -9.89 -9.31 18.82
C THR A 172 -11.05 -8.47 18.28
N ILE A 173 -11.88 -7.91 19.14
CA ILE A 173 -13.00 -7.02 18.74
C ILE A 173 -12.48 -5.81 18.00
N ALA A 174 -11.40 -5.18 18.48
CA ALA A 174 -10.77 -4.02 17.89
C ALA A 174 -10.28 -4.28 16.48
N SER A 175 -9.62 -5.41 16.25
CA SER A 175 -9.09 -5.80 14.94
C SER A 175 -10.21 -5.94 13.90
N PHE A 176 -11.28 -6.67 14.22
CA PHE A 176 -12.42 -6.82 13.31
C PHE A 176 -13.13 -5.48 13.03
N ALA A 177 -13.34 -4.65 14.05
CA ALA A 177 -14.01 -3.37 13.89
C ALA A 177 -13.17 -2.40 13.04
N ALA A 178 -11.86 -2.30 13.31
CA ALA A 178 -10.96 -1.44 12.56
C ALA A 178 -10.81 -1.89 11.11
N GLN A 179 -10.62 -3.19 10.87
CA GLN A 179 -10.46 -3.75 9.53
C GLN A 179 -11.71 -3.54 8.67
N LYS A 180 -12.90 -3.82 9.22
CA LYS A 180 -14.17 -3.61 8.52
C LYS A 180 -14.39 -2.14 8.19
N GLY A 181 -14.20 -1.24 9.16
CA GLY A 181 -14.37 0.19 8.95
C GLY A 181 -13.36 0.76 7.95
N ALA A 182 -12.09 0.38 8.05
CA ALA A 182 -11.05 0.82 7.12
C ALA A 182 -11.31 0.34 5.68
N HIS A 183 -11.74 -0.92 5.53
CA HIS A 183 -12.10 -1.47 4.22
C HIS A 183 -13.26 -0.68 3.58
N ASN A 184 -14.31 -0.39 4.35
CA ASN A 184 -15.47 0.35 3.84
C ASN A 184 -15.11 1.80 3.49
N ILE A 185 -14.29 2.48 4.31
CA ILE A 185 -13.80 3.84 4.02
C ILE A 185 -12.97 3.84 2.75
N ALA A 186 -12.05 2.89 2.60
CA ALA A 186 -11.24 2.77 1.39
C ALA A 186 -12.10 2.57 0.14
N ALA A 187 -13.15 1.74 0.23
CA ALA A 187 -14.09 1.51 -0.86
C ALA A 187 -14.93 2.76 -1.18
N GLN A 188 -15.39 3.50 -0.16
CA GLN A 188 -16.14 4.76 -0.35
C GLN A 188 -15.24 5.88 -0.89
N ASP A 189 -14.04 6.06 -0.36
CA ASP A 189 -13.08 7.07 -0.83
C ASP A 189 -12.75 6.90 -2.32
N ILE A 190 -12.78 5.67 -2.82
CA ILE A 190 -12.59 5.39 -4.25
C ILE A 190 -13.81 5.81 -5.04
N SER A 191 -15.03 5.53 -4.55
CA SER A 191 -16.28 5.93 -5.22
C SER A 191 -16.47 7.46 -5.24
N ASP A 192 -16.22 8.14 -4.12
CA ASP A 192 -16.36 9.59 -4.00
C ASP A 192 -15.23 10.36 -4.71
N LYS A 193 -14.04 9.77 -4.76
CA LYS A 193 -12.93 10.29 -5.56
C LYS A 193 -13.18 10.13 -7.05
N GLU A 194 -13.94 9.15 -7.49
CA GLU A 194 -14.35 9.02 -8.90
C GLU A 194 -15.34 10.12 -9.32
N GLU A 195 -16.22 10.58 -8.44
CA GLU A 195 -17.17 11.68 -8.72
C GLU A 195 -16.51 13.06 -8.65
N ASN A 196 -15.59 13.28 -7.72
CA ASN A 196 -14.88 14.56 -7.52
C ASN A 196 -13.51 14.65 -8.20
N LYS A 197 -12.90 13.54 -8.62
CA LYS A 197 -11.59 13.47 -9.29
C LYS A 197 -11.60 13.80 -10.79
N LYS A 198 -12.58 14.51 -11.29
CA LYS A 198 -12.46 15.15 -12.61
C LYS A 198 -11.28 16.14 -12.72
N GLU A 199 -10.60 16.47 -11.61
CA GLU A 199 -9.60 17.55 -11.58
C GLU A 199 -8.16 17.16 -11.21
N SER A 200 -7.85 15.95 -10.73
CA SER A 200 -6.49 15.62 -10.29
C SER A 200 -5.95 14.27 -10.76
N GLU A 201 -6.04 14.01 -12.05
CA GLU A 201 -5.40 12.87 -12.69
C GLU A 201 -3.94 13.22 -12.99
N HIS A 202 -2.99 12.53 -12.37
CA HIS A 202 -1.56 12.71 -12.55
C HIS A 202 -0.92 11.44 -13.09
N ILE A 203 -0.39 11.48 -14.30
CA ILE A 203 0.26 10.35 -14.97
C ILE A 203 1.77 10.59 -15.02
N LEU A 204 2.56 9.69 -14.45
CA LEU A 204 4.02 9.73 -14.49
C LEU A 204 4.54 8.79 -15.57
N ILE A 205 5.49 9.29 -16.37
CA ILE A 205 6.11 8.56 -17.47
C ILE A 205 7.63 8.58 -17.24
N PRO A 206 8.23 7.56 -16.61
CA PRO A 206 9.67 7.40 -16.57
C PRO A 206 10.22 7.16 -17.99
N VAL A 207 11.11 8.02 -18.46
CA VAL A 207 11.68 7.96 -19.81
C VAL A 207 13.18 7.63 -19.75
N SER A 208 13.60 6.60 -20.44
CA SER A 208 15.00 6.17 -20.48
C SER A 208 15.62 6.30 -21.87
N ASN A 209 14.87 5.98 -22.93
CA ASN A 209 15.33 5.90 -24.30
C ASN A 209 14.52 6.82 -25.22
N GLU A 210 15.19 7.52 -26.14
CA GLU A 210 14.58 8.42 -27.10
C GLU A 210 13.64 7.69 -28.09
N GLU A 211 13.93 6.42 -28.42
CA GLU A 211 13.14 5.63 -29.37
C GLU A 211 11.74 5.23 -28.85
N THR A 212 11.56 5.11 -27.52
CA THR A 212 10.31 4.67 -26.93
C THR A 212 9.48 5.77 -26.31
N VAL A 213 10.05 6.96 -26.16
CA VAL A 213 9.42 8.11 -25.49
C VAL A 213 8.10 8.49 -26.14
N GLU A 214 8.08 8.62 -27.45
CA GLU A 214 6.89 9.05 -28.20
C GLU A 214 5.72 8.10 -27.98
N GLU A 215 5.97 6.78 -28.04
CA GLU A 215 4.92 5.78 -27.85
C GLU A 215 4.42 5.72 -26.40
N LEU A 216 5.30 5.93 -25.41
CA LEU A 216 4.89 6.01 -24.00
C LEU A 216 4.01 7.25 -23.74
N VAL A 217 4.37 8.38 -24.33
CA VAL A 217 3.56 9.60 -24.24
C VAL A 217 2.22 9.41 -24.95
N ASN A 218 2.21 8.81 -26.15
CA ASN A 218 0.98 8.54 -26.91
C ASN A 218 0.04 7.58 -26.15
N LEU A 219 0.57 6.54 -25.51
CA LEU A 219 -0.23 5.67 -24.62
C LEU A 219 -0.81 6.47 -23.46
N SER A 220 0.00 7.31 -22.82
CA SER A 220 -0.44 8.13 -21.69
C SER A 220 -1.53 9.13 -22.09
N LEU A 221 -1.43 9.70 -23.29
CA LEU A 221 -2.46 10.53 -23.89
C LEU A 221 -3.76 9.75 -24.19
N ALA A 222 -3.64 8.49 -24.60
CA ALA A 222 -4.81 7.62 -24.83
C ALA A 222 -5.50 7.23 -23.51
N ILE A 223 -4.75 6.99 -22.44
CA ILE A 223 -5.26 6.61 -21.11
C ILE A 223 -5.93 7.79 -20.39
N LYS A 224 -5.37 9.00 -20.53
CA LYS A 224 -5.84 10.17 -19.78
C LYS A 224 -7.27 10.57 -20.14
N SER A 225 -7.93 11.25 -19.21
CA SER A 225 -9.22 11.89 -19.47
C SER A 225 -9.03 13.05 -20.49
N PRO A 226 -9.95 13.22 -21.45
CA PRO A 226 -9.90 14.35 -22.39
C PRO A 226 -9.88 15.73 -21.73
N GLN A 227 -10.48 15.86 -20.55
CA GLN A 227 -10.50 17.12 -19.78
C GLN A 227 -9.18 17.42 -19.07
N ASN A 228 -8.31 16.44 -18.88
CA ASN A 228 -7.02 16.61 -18.21
C ASN A 228 -5.98 17.22 -19.16
N LYS A 229 -5.71 18.51 -19.05
CA LYS A 229 -4.71 19.21 -19.87
C LYS A 229 -3.33 19.36 -19.21
N ASN A 230 -3.21 19.13 -17.90
CA ASN A 230 -2.01 19.49 -17.12
C ASN A 230 -1.44 18.35 -16.27
N GLY A 231 -1.99 17.14 -16.34
CA GLY A 231 -1.68 16.02 -15.43
C GLY A 231 -0.55 15.10 -15.89
N LEU A 232 0.24 15.46 -16.91
CA LEU A 232 1.32 14.60 -17.40
C LEU A 232 2.69 15.05 -16.84
N PHE A 233 3.50 14.06 -16.43
CA PHE A 233 4.84 14.24 -15.90
C PHE A 233 5.80 13.28 -16.61
N ALA A 234 6.85 13.79 -17.25
CA ALA A 234 7.96 12.99 -17.76
C ALA A 234 9.09 13.00 -16.74
N LEU A 235 9.60 11.84 -16.35
CA LEU A 235 10.69 11.71 -15.40
C LEU A 235 11.91 11.08 -16.05
N LYS A 236 13.05 11.75 -15.98
CA LYS A 236 14.37 11.17 -16.28
C LYS A 236 15.19 11.10 -15.01
N VAL A 237 15.66 9.90 -14.67
CA VAL A 237 16.59 9.67 -13.57
C VAL A 237 18.00 9.54 -14.12
N ILE A 238 18.94 10.26 -13.53
CA ILE A 238 20.38 10.18 -13.83
C ILE A 238 21.07 9.52 -12.65
N ASP A 239 21.86 8.48 -12.95
CA ASP A 239 22.72 7.85 -11.95
C ASP A 239 23.85 8.82 -11.55
N ASN A 240 24.03 9.03 -10.25
CA ASN A 240 25.07 9.90 -9.69
C ASN A 240 26.49 9.48 -10.08
N HIS A 241 26.72 8.21 -10.46
CA HIS A 241 28.03 7.73 -10.89
C HIS A 241 28.37 8.07 -12.34
N HIS A 242 27.37 8.45 -13.16
CA HIS A 242 27.53 8.73 -14.60
C HIS A 242 26.96 10.10 -14.98
N SER A 243 27.25 11.13 -14.19
CA SER A 243 26.74 12.51 -14.39
C SER A 243 27.61 13.36 -15.33
N ASP A 244 28.08 12.80 -16.43
CA ASP A 244 28.82 13.53 -17.45
C ASP A 244 27.94 14.54 -18.18
N GLU A 245 28.53 15.64 -18.64
CA GLU A 245 27.81 16.71 -19.38
C GLU A 245 27.07 16.15 -20.61
N LYS A 246 27.61 15.12 -21.24
CA LYS A 246 26.95 14.39 -22.36
C LYS A 246 25.65 13.70 -21.92
N ALA A 247 25.69 12.99 -20.78
CA ALA A 247 24.52 12.32 -20.21
C ALA A 247 23.40 13.33 -19.84
N LEU A 248 23.78 14.49 -19.32
CA LEU A 248 22.84 15.55 -19.00
C LEU A 248 22.18 16.13 -20.26
N LYS A 249 22.96 16.38 -21.33
CA LYS A 249 22.42 16.87 -22.62
C LYS A 249 21.46 15.86 -23.24
N GLN A 250 21.83 14.56 -23.23
CA GLN A 250 20.97 13.49 -23.73
C GLN A 250 19.69 13.36 -22.90
N SER A 251 19.77 13.45 -21.58
CA SER A 251 18.61 13.40 -20.69
C SER A 251 17.62 14.53 -20.94
N ARG A 252 18.12 15.75 -21.13
CA ARG A 252 17.29 16.91 -21.49
C ARG A 252 16.65 16.76 -22.86
N ARG A 253 17.35 16.15 -23.82
CA ARG A 253 16.80 15.88 -25.14
C ARG A 253 15.63 14.91 -25.09
N VAL A 254 15.79 13.81 -24.36
CA VAL A 254 14.71 12.82 -24.14
C VAL A 254 13.48 13.46 -23.48
N LEU A 255 13.67 14.28 -22.45
CA LEU A 255 12.59 15.01 -21.81
C LEU A 255 11.93 16.02 -22.75
N GLN A 256 12.72 16.74 -23.57
CA GLN A 256 12.17 17.70 -24.55
C GLN A 256 11.33 16.98 -25.61
N THR A 257 11.74 15.79 -26.07
CA THR A 257 10.95 14.97 -26.99
C THR A 257 9.59 14.61 -26.36
N ALA A 258 9.59 14.19 -25.08
CA ALA A 258 8.33 13.88 -24.38
C ALA A 258 7.40 15.10 -24.30
N VAL A 259 7.93 16.27 -23.91
CA VAL A 259 7.16 17.52 -23.81
C VAL A 259 6.61 17.94 -25.17
N ASN A 260 7.41 17.86 -26.24
CA ASN A 260 7.00 18.22 -27.59
C ASN A 260 5.89 17.30 -28.12
N THR A 261 6.00 15.97 -27.85
CA THR A 261 4.96 14.99 -28.23
C THR A 261 3.63 15.28 -27.52
N ALA A 262 3.66 15.61 -26.23
CA ALA A 262 2.46 15.99 -25.49
C ALA A 262 1.87 17.31 -25.98
N ALA A 263 2.72 18.29 -26.28
CA ALA A 263 2.30 19.61 -26.77
C ALA A 263 1.58 19.53 -28.12
N ALA A 264 1.92 18.55 -28.98
CA ALA A 264 1.26 18.34 -30.24
C ALA A 264 -0.25 18.02 -30.10
N THR A 265 -0.70 17.60 -28.92
CA THR A 265 -2.11 17.32 -28.59
C THR A 265 -2.72 18.34 -27.62
N ASP A 266 -2.21 19.55 -27.57
CA ASP A 266 -2.67 20.62 -26.64
C ASP A 266 -2.65 20.18 -25.15
N THR A 267 -1.72 19.29 -24.80
CA THR A 267 -1.54 18.80 -23.43
C THR A 267 -0.22 19.28 -22.87
N ARG A 268 -0.26 19.89 -21.69
CA ARG A 268 0.96 20.34 -21.01
C ARG A 268 1.58 19.18 -20.22
N MET A 269 2.86 18.94 -20.44
CA MET A 269 3.66 17.97 -19.71
C MET A 269 4.75 18.70 -18.92
N LYS A 270 4.94 18.30 -17.65
CA LYS A 270 6.02 18.80 -16.81
C LYS A 270 7.19 17.82 -16.91
N ASP A 271 8.37 18.35 -17.21
CA ASP A 271 9.61 17.59 -17.22
C ASP A 271 10.24 17.58 -15.83
N LEU A 272 10.66 16.40 -15.39
CA LEU A 272 11.32 16.17 -14.10
C LEU A 272 12.67 15.49 -14.35
N LEU A 273 13.74 16.12 -13.90
CA LEU A 273 15.08 15.54 -13.88
C LEU A 273 15.49 15.27 -12.44
N ARG A 274 15.85 14.02 -12.15
CA ARG A 274 16.29 13.60 -10.81
C ARG A 274 17.63 12.89 -10.86
N TYR A 275 18.41 13.10 -9.81
CA TYR A 275 19.65 12.38 -9.55
C TYR A 275 19.39 11.41 -8.40
N ASP A 276 19.57 10.11 -8.65
CA ASP A 276 19.39 9.07 -7.62
C ASP A 276 20.28 7.87 -7.97
N LEU A 277 20.62 7.08 -6.95
CA LEU A 277 21.36 5.82 -7.10
C LEU A 277 20.45 4.66 -7.52
N SER A 278 19.14 4.77 -7.27
CA SER A 278 18.12 3.78 -7.59
C SER A 278 16.99 4.42 -8.39
N ILE A 279 16.79 3.93 -9.61
CA ILE A 279 15.72 4.40 -10.49
C ILE A 279 14.34 4.13 -9.87
N SER A 280 14.14 2.97 -9.24
CA SER A 280 12.88 2.61 -8.58
C SER A 280 12.57 3.53 -7.40
N ASN A 281 13.55 3.83 -6.55
CA ASN A 281 13.38 4.77 -5.43
C ASN A 281 13.05 6.17 -5.91
N ALA A 282 13.70 6.65 -6.97
CA ALA A 282 13.41 7.95 -7.57
C ALA A 282 11.97 8.02 -8.07
N ILE A 283 11.50 6.97 -8.76
CA ILE A 283 10.10 6.89 -9.24
C ILE A 283 9.13 6.89 -8.06
N ALA A 284 9.35 6.03 -7.05
CA ALA A 284 8.49 5.93 -5.87
C ALA A 284 8.41 7.26 -5.09
N SER A 285 9.53 7.99 -4.99
CA SER A 285 9.57 9.32 -4.37
C SER A 285 8.73 10.34 -5.14
N VAL A 286 8.86 10.38 -6.48
CA VAL A 286 8.07 11.29 -7.32
C VAL A 286 6.58 10.92 -7.28
N VAL A 287 6.24 9.62 -7.24
CA VAL A 287 4.86 9.16 -7.09
C VAL A 287 4.22 9.76 -5.84
N LYS A 288 4.92 9.74 -4.71
CA LYS A 288 4.45 10.33 -3.45
C LYS A 288 4.41 11.85 -3.48
N GLU A 289 5.48 12.52 -3.96
CA GLU A 289 5.61 13.98 -3.97
C GLU A 289 4.62 14.69 -4.90
N ARG A 290 4.27 14.06 -6.00
CA ARG A 290 3.39 14.63 -7.03
C ARG A 290 1.99 14.06 -7.04
N GLU A 291 1.65 13.23 -6.03
CA GLU A 291 0.35 12.57 -5.92
C GLU A 291 -0.05 11.87 -7.24
N ILE A 292 0.89 11.10 -7.79
CA ILE A 292 0.70 10.40 -9.05
C ILE A 292 -0.40 9.34 -8.87
N THR A 293 -1.31 9.30 -9.82
CA THR A 293 -2.42 8.32 -9.83
C THR A 293 -2.13 7.12 -10.71
N ASP A 294 -1.37 7.35 -11.80
CA ASP A 294 -1.07 6.33 -12.80
C ASP A 294 0.39 6.42 -13.23
N LEU A 295 1.03 5.27 -13.40
CA LEU A 295 2.40 5.14 -13.84
C LEU A 295 2.44 4.39 -15.17
N VAL A 296 3.09 4.97 -16.18
CA VAL A 296 3.28 4.34 -17.50
C VAL A 296 4.75 4.07 -17.72
N VAL A 297 5.14 2.80 -17.74
CA VAL A 297 6.54 2.35 -17.85
C VAL A 297 6.75 1.61 -19.16
N GLY A 298 7.81 1.94 -19.87
CA GLY A 298 8.23 1.20 -21.05
C GLY A 298 8.93 -0.12 -20.68
N LEU A 299 8.60 -1.19 -21.37
CA LEU A 299 9.34 -2.44 -21.26
C LEU A 299 10.66 -2.32 -22.02
N HIS A 300 11.77 -2.34 -21.28
CA HIS A 300 13.11 -2.29 -21.87
C HIS A 300 13.62 -3.70 -22.17
N LYS A 301 14.04 -3.95 -23.42
CA LYS A 301 14.73 -5.18 -23.79
C LYS A 301 16.21 -5.03 -23.41
N GLU A 302 16.60 -5.54 -22.25
CA GLU A 302 18.00 -5.86 -21.99
C GLU A 302 18.38 -7.09 -22.81
N LYS A 303 19.40 -6.97 -23.66
CA LYS A 303 19.77 -7.99 -24.65
C LYS A 303 20.27 -9.31 -24.07
N ASP A 304 20.60 -9.40 -22.76
CA ASP A 304 21.40 -10.50 -22.22
C ASP A 304 20.93 -11.11 -20.89
N ILE A 305 19.71 -10.86 -20.39
CA ILE A 305 19.26 -11.50 -19.14
C ILE A 305 17.98 -12.32 -19.35
N PRO A 306 18.10 -13.68 -19.44
CA PRO A 306 16.96 -14.56 -19.70
C PRO A 306 15.96 -14.72 -18.53
N ALA A 307 16.26 -14.24 -17.33
CA ALA A 307 15.51 -14.61 -16.12
C ALA A 307 14.41 -13.63 -15.68
N ALA A 308 14.53 -12.33 -16.00
CA ALA A 308 13.53 -11.33 -15.60
C ALA A 308 12.90 -10.67 -16.83
N PHE A 309 11.76 -11.18 -17.27
CA PHE A 309 11.04 -10.62 -18.42
C PHE A 309 10.65 -9.14 -18.23
N LEU A 310 10.23 -8.75 -17.04
CA LEU A 310 9.85 -7.38 -16.71
C LEU A 310 11.07 -6.48 -16.47
N GLY A 311 12.25 -7.05 -16.28
CA GLY A 311 13.44 -6.33 -15.84
C GLY A 311 13.38 -5.94 -14.35
N HIS A 312 14.54 -5.94 -13.70
CA HIS A 312 14.66 -5.66 -12.27
C HIS A 312 14.04 -4.30 -11.85
N ILE A 313 14.14 -3.29 -12.73
CA ILE A 313 13.60 -1.95 -12.46
C ILE A 313 12.08 -1.99 -12.35
N VAL A 314 11.39 -2.68 -13.27
CA VAL A 314 9.93 -2.74 -13.30
C VAL A 314 9.40 -3.55 -12.10
N GLU A 315 10.05 -4.67 -11.77
CA GLU A 315 9.71 -5.46 -10.59
C GLU A 315 9.86 -4.67 -9.30
N SER A 316 10.97 -3.93 -9.16
CA SER A 316 11.21 -3.05 -8.00
C SER A 316 10.17 -1.91 -7.93
N VAL A 317 9.83 -1.30 -9.06
CA VAL A 317 8.79 -0.25 -9.12
C VAL A 317 7.43 -0.80 -8.71
N LEU A 318 7.06 -1.99 -9.16
CA LEU A 318 5.80 -2.64 -8.75
C LEU A 318 5.78 -2.98 -7.26
N ALA A 319 6.93 -3.32 -6.67
CA ALA A 319 7.05 -3.59 -5.24
C ALA A 319 7.00 -2.31 -4.38
N GLU A 320 7.51 -1.20 -4.89
CA GLU A 320 7.64 0.07 -4.15
C GLU A 320 6.47 1.03 -4.37
N SER A 321 5.64 0.80 -5.40
CA SER A 321 4.54 1.69 -5.78
C SER A 321 3.19 0.97 -5.74
N SER A 322 2.19 1.59 -5.10
CA SER A 322 0.81 1.07 -4.99
C SER A 322 -0.14 1.65 -6.05
N VAL A 323 0.30 2.59 -6.89
CA VAL A 323 -0.55 3.24 -7.90
C VAL A 323 -0.84 2.33 -9.10
N SER A 324 -1.86 2.66 -9.89
CA SER A 324 -2.13 1.96 -11.15
C SER A 324 -0.91 2.02 -12.06
N THR A 325 -0.42 0.86 -12.48
CA THR A 325 0.82 0.77 -13.27
C THR A 325 0.56 0.09 -14.60
N PHE A 326 0.94 0.75 -15.69
CA PHE A 326 0.83 0.26 -17.05
C PHE A 326 2.24 0.01 -17.61
N ILE A 327 2.54 -1.25 -17.91
CA ILE A 327 3.83 -1.63 -18.51
C ILE A 327 3.58 -1.87 -19.99
N TYR A 328 4.18 -1.03 -20.83
CA TYR A 328 3.91 -1.00 -22.25
C TYR A 328 5.10 -1.44 -23.09
N LYS A 329 4.83 -2.36 -24.02
CA LYS A 329 5.73 -2.71 -25.12
C LYS A 329 5.07 -2.32 -26.43
N PRO A 330 5.47 -1.23 -27.08
CA PRO A 330 5.02 -0.88 -28.42
C PRO A 330 5.65 -1.80 -29.47
N ALA A 331 4.87 -2.24 -30.44
CA ALA A 331 5.34 -2.84 -31.68
C ALA A 331 4.94 -1.98 -32.89
N GLN A 332 3.88 -1.17 -32.72
CA GLN A 332 3.37 -0.20 -33.70
C GLN A 332 2.81 1.02 -32.97
N PRO A 333 2.65 2.16 -33.64
CA PRO A 333 2.01 3.34 -33.07
C PRO A 333 0.58 3.05 -32.60
N ILE A 334 0.22 3.53 -31.39
CA ILE A 334 -1.11 3.25 -30.80
C ILE A 334 -2.25 3.79 -31.68
N SER A 335 -2.00 4.82 -32.48
CA SER A 335 -2.97 5.40 -33.42
C SER A 335 -3.30 4.50 -34.61
N THR A 336 -2.50 3.46 -34.88
CA THR A 336 -2.70 2.51 -35.97
C THR A 336 -3.43 1.25 -35.52
N VAL A 337 -3.71 1.12 -34.23
CA VAL A 337 -4.39 -0.03 -33.64
C VAL A 337 -5.85 -0.07 -34.09
N ARG A 338 -6.29 -1.23 -34.58
CA ARG A 338 -7.67 -1.44 -35.00
C ARG A 338 -8.52 -2.10 -33.95
N ARG A 339 -7.91 -2.92 -33.07
CA ARG A 339 -8.65 -3.69 -32.08
C ARG A 339 -7.85 -3.82 -30.77
N HIS A 340 -8.50 -3.54 -29.66
CA HIS A 340 -7.98 -3.79 -28.32
C HIS A 340 -8.57 -5.10 -27.78
N LEU A 341 -7.71 -6.06 -27.46
CA LEU A 341 -8.05 -7.34 -26.83
C LEU A 341 -7.72 -7.25 -25.35
N ILE A 342 -8.73 -7.25 -24.49
CA ILE A 342 -8.60 -6.96 -23.05
C ILE A 342 -8.95 -8.20 -22.25
N ILE A 343 -7.96 -8.78 -21.56
CA ILE A 343 -8.20 -9.88 -20.62
C ILE A 343 -8.32 -9.32 -19.20
N ILE A 344 -9.38 -9.73 -18.51
CA ILE A 344 -9.69 -9.36 -17.14
C ILE A 344 -9.76 -10.63 -16.30
N PRO A 345 -8.99 -10.73 -15.20
CA PRO A 345 -9.01 -11.90 -14.34
C PRO A 345 -10.34 -12.04 -13.60
N GLU A 346 -10.64 -13.26 -13.20
CA GLU A 346 -11.75 -13.56 -12.32
C GLU A 346 -11.60 -12.81 -10.98
N LEU A 347 -12.71 -12.36 -10.40
CA LEU A 347 -12.77 -11.55 -9.18
C LEU A 347 -12.12 -10.15 -9.28
N ALA A 348 -11.71 -9.71 -10.47
CA ALA A 348 -11.16 -8.36 -10.65
C ALA A 348 -12.15 -7.26 -10.23
N GLU A 349 -13.45 -7.50 -10.37
CA GLU A 349 -14.51 -6.58 -9.94
C GLU A 349 -14.53 -6.34 -8.43
N LYS A 350 -13.85 -7.17 -7.64
CA LYS A 350 -13.68 -7.02 -6.19
C LYS A 350 -12.40 -6.28 -5.81
N GLU A 351 -11.51 -6.06 -6.77
CA GLU A 351 -10.27 -5.28 -6.55
C GLU A 351 -10.58 -3.79 -6.46
N ILE A 352 -9.91 -3.11 -5.54
CA ILE A 352 -10.11 -1.67 -5.28
C ILE A 352 -9.89 -0.82 -6.52
N GLY A 353 -8.88 -1.16 -7.34
CA GLY A 353 -8.51 -0.41 -8.54
C GLY A 353 -9.28 -0.78 -9.80
N PHE A 354 -10.26 -1.69 -9.74
CA PHE A 354 -10.97 -2.18 -10.91
C PHE A 354 -11.66 -1.06 -11.68
N ASN A 355 -12.46 -0.26 -11.01
CA ASN A 355 -13.19 0.83 -11.64
C ASN A 355 -12.25 1.83 -12.32
N GLN A 356 -11.10 2.15 -11.69
CA GLN A 356 -10.11 3.06 -12.26
C GLN A 356 -9.50 2.50 -13.55
N ILE A 357 -9.09 1.23 -13.56
CA ILE A 357 -8.57 0.55 -14.77
C ILE A 357 -9.60 0.55 -15.88
N ILE A 358 -10.86 0.20 -15.58
CA ILE A 358 -11.94 0.19 -16.59
C ILE A 358 -12.17 1.59 -17.14
N PHE A 359 -12.11 2.62 -16.30
CA PHE A 359 -12.19 4.01 -16.75
C PHE A 359 -11.03 4.37 -17.72
N ARG A 360 -9.80 3.94 -17.42
CA ARG A 360 -8.62 4.13 -18.30
C ARG A 360 -8.79 3.42 -19.64
N LEU A 361 -9.25 2.17 -19.60
CA LEU A 361 -9.54 1.40 -20.83
C LEU A 361 -10.62 2.04 -21.68
N ARG A 362 -11.68 2.58 -21.05
CA ARG A 362 -12.69 3.34 -21.76
C ARG A 362 -12.10 4.57 -22.46
N ASN A 363 -11.23 5.31 -21.79
CA ASN A 363 -10.56 6.46 -22.41
C ASN A 363 -9.73 6.04 -23.61
N VAL A 364 -8.98 4.92 -23.51
CA VAL A 364 -8.21 4.36 -24.64
C VAL A 364 -9.12 4.06 -25.82
N THR A 365 -10.23 3.35 -25.59
CA THR A 365 -11.20 3.02 -26.64
C THR A 365 -11.77 4.28 -27.30
N GLN A 366 -12.12 5.30 -26.52
CA GLN A 366 -12.67 6.57 -27.02
C GLN A 366 -11.62 7.39 -27.77
N ASN A 367 -10.38 7.43 -27.29
CA ASN A 367 -9.33 8.24 -27.90
C ASN A 367 -8.71 7.60 -29.15
N THR A 368 -8.71 6.25 -29.23
CA THR A 368 -8.19 5.53 -30.42
C THR A 368 -9.28 5.21 -31.44
N GLY A 369 -10.55 5.14 -31.04
CA GLY A 369 -11.65 4.72 -31.89
C GLY A 369 -11.61 3.24 -32.31
N ALA A 370 -10.70 2.44 -31.74
CA ALA A 370 -10.51 1.03 -32.07
C ALA A 370 -11.61 0.15 -31.45
N ALA A 371 -11.98 -0.93 -32.12
CA ALA A 371 -12.90 -1.92 -31.61
C ALA A 371 -12.34 -2.60 -30.35
N THR A 372 -13.19 -2.95 -29.39
CA THR A 372 -12.74 -3.52 -28.13
C THR A 372 -13.39 -4.88 -27.88
N VAL A 373 -12.57 -5.87 -27.51
CA VAL A 373 -13.02 -7.21 -27.14
C VAL A 373 -12.58 -7.50 -25.71
N PHE A 374 -13.54 -7.74 -24.84
CA PHE A 374 -13.29 -8.07 -23.43
C PHE A 374 -13.39 -9.57 -23.21
N TYR A 375 -12.38 -10.14 -22.56
CA TYR A 375 -12.31 -11.53 -22.13
C TYR A 375 -12.32 -11.58 -20.60
N GLY A 376 -13.16 -12.40 -20.00
CA GLY A 376 -13.24 -12.57 -18.54
C GLY A 376 -14.34 -13.54 -18.12
N SER A 377 -14.46 -13.80 -16.82
CA SER A 377 -15.54 -14.62 -16.28
C SER A 377 -16.91 -13.94 -16.48
N GLU A 378 -17.97 -14.72 -16.48
CA GLU A 378 -19.33 -14.20 -16.63
C GLU A 378 -19.66 -13.13 -15.59
N ALA A 379 -19.26 -13.33 -14.33
CA ALA A 379 -19.47 -12.38 -13.24
C ALA A 379 -18.75 -11.06 -13.51
N THR A 380 -17.46 -11.11 -13.87
CA THR A 380 -16.64 -9.95 -14.19
C THR A 380 -17.16 -9.20 -15.41
N LEU A 381 -17.55 -9.91 -16.48
CA LEU A 381 -18.13 -9.31 -17.68
C LEU A 381 -19.48 -8.64 -17.41
N ASN A 382 -20.31 -9.20 -16.52
CA ASN A 382 -21.57 -8.59 -16.10
C ASN A 382 -21.36 -7.31 -15.27
N ALA A 383 -20.36 -7.29 -14.39
CA ALA A 383 -19.95 -6.08 -13.67
C ALA A 383 -19.45 -5.00 -14.66
N LEU A 384 -18.62 -5.39 -15.62
CA LEU A 384 -18.10 -4.51 -16.67
C LEU A 384 -19.21 -3.88 -17.53
N LYS A 385 -20.18 -4.71 -18.00
CA LYS A 385 -21.33 -4.21 -18.75
C LYS A 385 -22.13 -3.16 -18.00
N LYS A 386 -22.30 -3.32 -16.68
CA LYS A 386 -22.99 -2.32 -15.84
C LYS A 386 -22.21 -1.00 -15.76
N LEU A 387 -20.88 -1.05 -15.66
CA LEU A 387 -20.02 0.14 -15.61
C LEU A 387 -19.96 0.88 -16.96
N LEU A 388 -19.95 0.16 -18.06
CA LEU A 388 -19.82 0.71 -19.41
C LEU A 388 -21.18 1.08 -20.05
N ALA A 389 -22.32 0.67 -19.48
CA ALA A 389 -23.68 0.78 -20.09
C ALA A 389 -24.09 2.21 -20.51
N LYS A 390 -23.46 3.27 -19.99
CA LYS A 390 -23.84 4.65 -20.29
C LYS A 390 -23.17 5.28 -21.52
N LYS A 391 -22.08 4.70 -22.09
CA LYS A 391 -21.29 5.31 -23.19
C LYS A 391 -20.35 4.32 -23.92
N SER A 392 -20.71 3.09 -24.20
CA SER A 392 -19.85 2.16 -24.93
C SER A 392 -20.00 2.29 -26.45
N GLY A 393 -18.87 2.40 -27.16
CA GLY A 393 -18.77 2.07 -28.57
C GLY A 393 -18.96 0.56 -28.80
N GLU A 394 -18.67 0.05 -29.99
CA GLU A 394 -18.74 -1.38 -30.31
C GLU A 394 -17.78 -2.19 -29.43
N ALA A 395 -18.34 -2.84 -28.40
CA ALA A 395 -17.60 -3.72 -27.50
C ALA A 395 -18.16 -5.13 -27.57
N SER A 396 -17.30 -6.12 -27.78
CA SER A 396 -17.64 -7.55 -27.76
C SER A 396 -17.18 -8.15 -26.42
N TYR A 397 -17.93 -9.13 -25.92
CA TYR A 397 -17.66 -9.78 -24.62
C TYR A 397 -17.59 -11.29 -24.86
N ILE A 398 -16.47 -11.89 -24.48
CA ILE A 398 -16.17 -13.30 -24.66
C ILE A 398 -15.80 -13.90 -23.31
N GLU A 399 -16.40 -15.03 -22.99
CA GLU A 399 -16.12 -15.73 -21.74
C GLU A 399 -14.71 -16.34 -21.77
N PHE A 400 -13.97 -16.12 -20.67
CA PHE A 400 -12.62 -16.62 -20.43
C PHE A 400 -12.47 -16.93 -18.94
N ASN A 401 -12.31 -18.21 -18.61
CA ASN A 401 -12.31 -18.68 -17.23
C ASN A 401 -10.97 -19.31 -16.81
N ASP A 402 -10.10 -19.68 -17.73
CA ASP A 402 -8.84 -20.36 -17.42
C ASP A 402 -7.64 -19.69 -18.08
N TRP A 403 -6.68 -19.32 -17.25
CA TRP A 403 -5.42 -18.72 -17.69
C TRP A 403 -4.50 -19.72 -18.46
N ASP A 404 -4.70 -21.01 -18.30
CA ASP A 404 -3.97 -22.02 -19.08
C ASP A 404 -4.40 -21.99 -20.56
N ASP A 405 -5.61 -21.51 -20.86
CA ASP A 405 -6.13 -21.30 -22.22
C ASP A 405 -5.66 -19.97 -22.86
N PHE A 406 -4.82 -19.19 -22.19
CA PHE A 406 -4.35 -17.89 -22.67
C PHE A 406 -3.82 -17.92 -24.12
N LEU A 407 -3.03 -18.92 -24.48
CA LEU A 407 -2.48 -19.05 -25.83
C LEU A 407 -3.55 -19.40 -26.88
N ILE A 408 -4.62 -20.05 -26.49
CA ILE A 408 -5.73 -20.43 -27.38
C ILE A 408 -6.54 -19.19 -27.75
N VAL A 409 -6.82 -18.32 -26.76
CA VAL A 409 -7.57 -17.06 -26.95
C VAL A 409 -6.87 -16.13 -27.95
N PHE A 410 -5.54 -16.11 -27.92
CA PHE A 410 -4.76 -15.23 -28.80
C PHE A 410 -4.22 -15.90 -30.06
N ARG A 411 -4.72 -17.10 -30.41
CA ARG A 411 -4.29 -17.78 -31.64
C ARG A 411 -4.54 -16.95 -32.90
N ASP A 412 -5.63 -16.18 -32.92
CA ASP A 412 -6.09 -15.42 -34.09
C ASP A 412 -5.77 -13.90 -33.94
N ILE A 413 -4.73 -13.56 -33.14
CA ILE A 413 -4.28 -12.17 -33.02
C ILE A 413 -3.65 -11.67 -34.31
N LYS A 414 -4.00 -10.46 -34.68
CA LYS A 414 -3.46 -9.78 -35.87
C LYS A 414 -2.31 -8.83 -35.48
N PRO A 415 -1.43 -8.47 -36.42
CA PRO A 415 -0.35 -7.52 -36.15
C PRO A 415 -0.85 -6.14 -35.71
N ASP A 416 -2.06 -5.73 -36.15
CA ASP A 416 -2.70 -4.45 -35.82
C ASP A 416 -3.58 -4.49 -34.56
N ASP A 417 -3.55 -5.60 -33.80
CA ASP A 417 -4.18 -5.73 -32.50
C ASP A 417 -3.23 -5.30 -31.37
N THR A 418 -3.79 -4.77 -30.29
CA THR A 418 -3.07 -4.55 -29.03
C THR A 418 -3.69 -5.34 -27.90
N MET A 419 -2.86 -6.10 -27.19
CA MET A 419 -3.29 -6.86 -26.02
C MET A 419 -3.21 -6.00 -24.76
N TRP A 420 -4.27 -6.02 -23.96
CA TRP A 420 -4.32 -5.47 -22.62
C TRP A 420 -4.57 -6.61 -21.65
N ILE A 421 -3.64 -6.83 -20.75
CA ILE A 421 -3.71 -7.92 -19.79
C ILE A 421 -3.74 -7.30 -18.40
N ILE A 422 -4.92 -7.37 -17.77
CA ILE A 422 -5.06 -6.94 -16.38
C ILE A 422 -4.51 -8.05 -15.49
N LEU A 423 -3.49 -7.70 -14.73
CA LEU A 423 -2.80 -8.60 -13.81
C LEU A 423 -3.04 -8.15 -12.38
N SER A 424 -3.11 -9.11 -11.46
CA SER A 424 -3.13 -8.84 -10.04
C SER A 424 -1.75 -9.00 -9.43
N ARG A 425 -1.48 -8.28 -8.36
CA ARG A 425 -0.30 -8.51 -7.52
C ARG A 425 -0.55 -9.76 -6.64
N LYS A 426 0.51 -10.36 -6.10
CA LYS A 426 0.42 -11.64 -5.37
C LYS A 426 -0.56 -11.61 -4.18
N GLU A 427 -0.76 -10.46 -3.57
CA GLU A 427 -1.68 -10.25 -2.46
C GLU A 427 -3.11 -9.89 -2.89
N GLY A 428 -3.36 -9.71 -4.18
CA GLY A 428 -4.67 -9.34 -4.73
C GLY A 428 -5.65 -10.52 -4.78
N LEU A 429 -6.94 -10.21 -4.67
CA LEU A 429 -8.03 -11.21 -4.70
C LEU A 429 -8.15 -11.91 -6.04
N SER A 430 -7.81 -11.22 -7.12
CA SER A 430 -7.88 -11.72 -8.51
C SER A 430 -6.59 -12.38 -8.97
N TYR A 431 -5.62 -12.60 -8.08
CA TYR A 431 -4.35 -13.24 -8.41
C TYR A 431 -4.53 -14.74 -8.71
N ALA A 432 -4.07 -15.17 -9.88
CA ALA A 432 -3.95 -16.58 -10.24
C ALA A 432 -2.47 -16.95 -10.48
N PRO A 433 -1.97 -18.09 -9.96
CA PRO A 433 -0.57 -18.50 -10.14
C PRO A 433 -0.13 -18.59 -11.61
N ALA A 434 -1.05 -18.88 -12.53
CA ALA A 434 -0.80 -18.92 -13.96
C ALA A 434 -0.40 -17.55 -14.54
N MET A 435 -0.78 -16.43 -13.91
CA MET A 435 -0.40 -15.07 -14.32
C MET A 435 1.12 -14.87 -14.30
N ALA A 436 1.84 -15.55 -13.41
CA ALA A 436 3.30 -15.49 -13.37
C ALA A 436 3.97 -16.02 -14.65
N ARG A 437 3.26 -16.81 -15.46
CA ARG A 437 3.75 -17.35 -16.74
C ARG A 437 3.51 -16.42 -17.92
N ILE A 438 2.56 -15.48 -17.81
CA ILE A 438 2.14 -14.58 -18.90
C ILE A 438 3.31 -13.80 -19.49
N PRO A 439 4.18 -13.15 -18.68
CA PRO A 439 5.35 -12.47 -19.21
C PRO A 439 6.21 -13.36 -20.13
N LYS A 440 6.41 -14.61 -19.74
CA LYS A 440 7.20 -15.59 -20.52
C LYS A 440 6.50 -15.93 -21.86
N TYR A 441 5.19 -16.09 -21.87
CA TYR A 441 4.41 -16.34 -23.09
C TYR A 441 4.46 -15.14 -24.04
N LEU A 442 4.34 -13.92 -23.53
CA LEU A 442 4.44 -12.69 -24.33
C LEU A 442 5.81 -12.56 -25.00
N ASN A 443 6.88 -12.84 -24.28
CA ASN A 443 8.22 -12.78 -24.84
C ASN A 443 8.46 -13.85 -25.91
N LYS A 444 7.89 -15.04 -25.73
CA LYS A 444 8.13 -16.16 -26.64
C LYS A 444 7.27 -16.10 -27.91
N TYR A 445 5.99 -15.74 -27.79
CA TYR A 445 4.99 -15.92 -28.86
C TYR A 445 4.48 -14.61 -29.45
N PHE A 446 4.59 -13.48 -28.73
CA PHE A 446 3.94 -12.21 -29.12
C PHE A 446 4.96 -11.06 -29.27
N GLN A 447 6.15 -11.37 -29.76
CA GLN A 447 7.20 -10.37 -29.98
C GLN A 447 6.83 -9.29 -31.01
N ALA A 448 6.01 -9.63 -31.98
CA ALA A 448 5.58 -8.73 -33.04
C ALA A 448 4.37 -7.87 -32.67
N ASN A 449 3.70 -8.14 -31.53
CA ASN A 449 2.50 -7.44 -31.12
C ASN A 449 2.78 -6.40 -30.03
N SER A 450 1.98 -5.34 -30.05
CA SER A 450 1.93 -4.39 -28.92
C SER A 450 1.15 -4.99 -27.76
N PHE A 451 1.64 -4.80 -26.54
CA PHE A 451 0.88 -5.19 -25.35
C PHE A 451 1.09 -4.24 -24.17
N VAL A 452 0.08 -4.19 -23.31
CA VAL A 452 0.07 -3.45 -22.06
C VAL A 452 -0.28 -4.41 -20.92
N LEU A 453 0.59 -4.49 -19.91
CA LEU A 453 0.28 -5.15 -18.65
C LEU A 453 -0.22 -4.09 -17.68
N ALA A 454 -1.44 -4.24 -17.21
CA ALA A 454 -2.07 -3.27 -16.32
C ALA A 454 -2.22 -3.86 -14.91
N TYR A 455 -1.60 -3.23 -13.94
CA TYR A 455 -1.70 -3.56 -12.52
C TYR A 455 -2.57 -2.52 -11.82
N PRO A 456 -3.72 -2.91 -11.25
CA PRO A 456 -4.59 -1.99 -10.52
C PRO A 456 -3.90 -1.36 -9.30
N VAL A 457 -4.43 -0.22 -8.86
CA VAL A 457 -4.04 0.39 -7.58
C VAL A 457 -4.35 -0.58 -6.43
N GLN A 458 -3.46 -0.61 -5.44
CA GLN A 458 -3.68 -1.34 -4.19
C GLN A 458 -3.91 -0.37 -3.03
N ALA A 459 -4.81 -0.73 -2.09
CA ALA A 459 -4.90 -0.03 -0.82
C ALA A 459 -3.62 -0.30 -0.03
N GLY A 460 -2.98 0.79 0.39
CA GLY A 460 -1.71 0.88 1.09
C GLY A 460 -1.07 -0.43 1.56
N MET A 461 0.01 -0.84 0.92
CA MET A 461 0.94 -1.76 1.55
C MET A 461 1.46 -1.07 2.81
N ASN A 462 1.14 -1.62 3.96
CA ASN A 462 1.77 -1.22 5.21
C ASN A 462 3.28 -1.31 5.03
N GLU A 463 3.99 -0.24 5.33
CA GLU A 463 5.46 -0.20 5.36
C GLU A 463 6.06 -1.32 6.24
N GLY A 464 5.28 -1.94 7.13
CA GLY A 464 5.66 -3.06 7.98
C GLY A 464 5.84 -4.41 7.28
N THR A 465 5.27 -4.64 6.10
CA THR A 465 5.39 -5.94 5.40
C THR A 465 6.68 -6.05 4.57
N ARG A 466 7.39 -4.95 4.35
CA ARG A 466 8.66 -4.89 3.60
C ARG A 466 9.84 -5.60 4.29
N TYR A 467 9.71 -5.97 5.56
CA TYR A 467 10.79 -6.57 6.35
C TYR A 467 10.60 -8.06 6.66
N LEU A 468 9.61 -8.72 6.05
CA LEU A 468 9.30 -10.13 6.29
C LEU A 468 9.54 -11.05 5.08
N THR A 469 10.25 -10.58 4.03
CA THR A 469 10.71 -11.43 2.93
C THR A 469 12.23 -11.46 2.85
#